data_153a9e4e8ee3ac6d4b81bf49237e6d1c
#
_entry.id   153a9e4e8ee3ac6d4b81bf49237e6d1c
#
_cell.length_a   1.000
_cell.length_b   1.000
_cell.length_c   1.000
_cell.angle_alpha   90.00
_cell.angle_beta   90.00
_cell.angle_gamma   90.00
#
_symmetry.space_group_name_H-M   'P 1'
#
loop_
_entity.id
_entity.type
_entity.pdbx_description
1 polymer ?
#
loop_
_entity_poly.entity_id
_entity_poly.type
_entity_poly.pdbx_seq_one_letter_code
_entity_poly.pdbx_strand_id
1 'polypeptide(L)'
;MRIAALLALALFSATAHGAPDAGVDRVLAARIDGDRSGVCVVAVVVVRQGDGAFAEQRADRCATSTRSLPASPAYRFEIGSISKAFTGVLLSEMAERKELSLDDTVQQHLPAGVTMPRFEGLEVTLRDLVTHTSGLPALPPGMRPASPLNPYADVDEKLIVGGLSQLTLTYPPGEQHAYSNWAFMLLSDILGRRAGQPYDALLTERVLAPLGMKDTVVADNRGLIPGHTSFGRLTPAWDFPARFGGVGAIRSTPEDMARFARAMLGDVPKDAPETLKRALVSATKPQRVVNDRLTMATAWFLLKRPESSDPWLFHNGMTGGFSSSLVIDPMQRRAALVLADAFGGFDDIAFHLLAPGAALREPARPVALDLERAQAAVGRYRLRENFEIALLLDGETLYGQATGQGRFPLKQDSRGDYYTEVTELLLRVVRDDAGKGTELILLQGGGVFRGKRVE
;
A
#
# COMPACT_ATOMS: atom_id res chain seq x y z
N MET A 1 -53.24 -39.07 22.10
CA MET A 1 -52.17 -38.84 21.11
C MET A 1 -51.80 -37.35 21.16
N ARG A 2 -50.69 -37.01 21.81
CA ARG A 2 -50.18 -35.63 21.90
C ARG A 2 -48.98 -35.55 20.95
N ILE A 3 -49.09 -34.74 19.93
CA ILE A 3 -48.02 -34.44 18.97
C ILE A 3 -47.20 -33.28 19.57
N ALA A 4 -45.98 -33.58 20.00
CA ALA A 4 -45.03 -32.58 20.42
C ALA A 4 -44.28 -32.02 19.21
N ALA A 5 -44.46 -30.73 18.90
CA ALA A 5 -43.69 -29.99 17.90
C ALA A 5 -42.35 -29.57 18.52
N LEU A 6 -41.27 -30.15 17.99
CA LEU A 6 -39.89 -29.67 18.29
C LEU A 6 -39.64 -28.43 17.45
N LEU A 7 -39.59 -27.27 18.12
CA LEU A 7 -38.97 -26.06 17.55
C LEU A 7 -37.45 -26.22 17.64
N ALA A 8 -36.79 -26.38 16.50
CA ALA A 8 -35.34 -26.24 16.40
C ALA A 8 -34.99 -24.74 16.44
N LEU A 9 -34.48 -24.26 17.57
CA LEU A 9 -33.83 -22.97 17.66
C LEU A 9 -32.48 -23.06 16.93
N ALA A 10 -32.41 -22.43 15.75
CA ALA A 10 -31.14 -22.16 15.10
C ALA A 10 -30.43 -21.04 15.88
N LEU A 11 -29.48 -21.42 16.71
CA LEU A 11 -28.54 -20.47 17.33
C LEU A 11 -27.63 -19.92 16.23
N PHE A 12 -27.98 -18.74 15.74
CA PHE A 12 -27.03 -17.90 15.03
C PHE A 12 -25.97 -17.47 16.03
N SER A 13 -24.80 -18.10 16.00
CA SER A 13 -23.61 -17.60 16.66
C SER A 13 -23.20 -16.30 15.96
N ALA A 14 -23.72 -15.17 16.46
CA ALA A 14 -23.11 -13.88 16.18
C ALA A 14 -21.69 -13.96 16.76
N THR A 15 -20.68 -13.96 15.89
CA THR A 15 -19.29 -13.76 16.31
C THR A 15 -19.22 -12.37 16.94
N ALA A 16 -19.29 -12.33 18.27
CA ALA A 16 -19.07 -11.10 19.02
C ALA A 16 -17.69 -10.58 18.62
N HIS A 17 -17.63 -9.34 18.15
CA HIS A 17 -16.37 -8.61 18.07
C HIS A 17 -15.83 -8.60 19.52
N GLY A 18 -14.73 -9.32 19.77
CA GLY A 18 -14.09 -9.33 21.07
C GLY A 18 -13.67 -7.91 21.47
N ALA A 19 -13.59 -7.66 22.76
CA ALA A 19 -13.02 -6.41 23.26
C ALA A 19 -11.64 -6.16 22.63
N PRO A 20 -11.29 -4.91 22.26
CA PRO A 20 -10.02 -4.58 21.64
C PRO A 20 -8.84 -5.13 22.46
N ASP A 21 -7.84 -5.72 21.80
CA ASP A 21 -6.61 -6.13 22.49
C ASP A 21 -5.91 -4.89 23.05
N ALA A 22 -5.77 -4.86 24.39
CA ALA A 22 -5.23 -3.70 25.10
C ALA A 22 -3.79 -3.33 24.66
N GLY A 23 -3.04 -4.27 24.09
CA GLY A 23 -1.70 -4.04 23.55
C GLY A 23 -1.75 -3.32 22.21
N VAL A 24 -2.55 -3.84 21.29
CA VAL A 24 -2.73 -3.25 19.96
C VAL A 24 -3.41 -1.88 20.06
N ASP A 25 -4.45 -1.74 20.88
CA ASP A 25 -5.14 -0.45 21.09
C ASP A 25 -4.20 0.63 21.63
N ARG A 26 -3.30 0.31 22.57
CA ARG A 26 -2.32 1.28 23.08
C ARG A 26 -1.36 1.78 22.00
N VAL A 27 -0.93 0.89 21.09
CA VAL A 27 -0.08 1.28 19.96
C VAL A 27 -0.85 2.21 19.02
N LEU A 28 -2.11 1.88 18.70
CA LEU A 28 -2.95 2.76 17.90
C LEU A 28 -3.18 4.11 18.58
N ALA A 29 -3.51 4.13 19.88
CA ALA A 29 -3.70 5.36 20.64
C ALA A 29 -2.45 6.26 20.58
N ALA A 30 -1.28 5.69 20.84
CA ALA A 30 -0.02 6.44 20.80
C ALA A 30 0.27 7.02 19.42
N ARG A 31 -0.12 6.32 18.33
CA ARG A 31 0.23 6.68 16.98
C ARG A 31 -0.75 7.63 16.28
N ILE A 32 -2.04 7.57 16.63
CA ILE A 32 -3.07 8.27 15.86
C ILE A 32 -3.96 9.21 16.65
N ASP A 33 -4.03 9.13 17.98
CA ASP A 33 -4.94 10.00 18.75
C ASP A 33 -4.65 11.46 18.52
N GLY A 34 -5.68 12.18 18.04
CA GLY A 34 -5.58 13.61 17.72
C GLY A 34 -4.82 13.89 16.41
N ASP A 35 -4.51 12.87 15.59
CA ASP A 35 -3.92 13.12 14.27
C ASP A 35 -4.88 13.96 13.42
N ARG A 36 -4.35 15.02 12.79
CA ARG A 36 -5.14 15.99 12.01
C ARG A 36 -5.85 15.40 10.80
N SER A 37 -5.42 14.25 10.32
CA SER A 37 -6.10 13.54 9.23
C SER A 37 -7.44 12.95 9.63
N GLY A 38 -7.71 12.82 10.94
CA GLY A 38 -8.91 12.16 11.43
C GLY A 38 -8.99 10.67 11.08
N VAL A 39 -7.88 10.04 10.70
CA VAL A 39 -7.81 8.65 10.22
C VAL A 39 -8.46 7.66 11.17
N CYS A 40 -9.14 6.66 10.61
CA CYS A 40 -9.51 5.44 11.30
C CYS A 40 -8.58 4.31 10.85
N VAL A 41 -8.04 3.55 11.80
CA VAL A 41 -7.08 2.47 11.56
C VAL A 41 -7.59 1.19 12.20
N VAL A 42 -7.48 0.08 11.47
CA VAL A 42 -7.60 -1.28 12.01
C VAL A 42 -6.22 -1.90 12.01
N ALA A 43 -5.80 -2.47 13.12
CA ALA A 43 -4.59 -3.27 13.21
C ALA A 43 -4.92 -4.69 13.69
N VAL A 44 -4.32 -5.67 13.04
CA VAL A 44 -4.46 -7.10 13.40
C VAL A 44 -3.07 -7.69 13.53
N VAL A 45 -2.82 -8.36 14.65
CA VAL A 45 -1.62 -9.18 14.85
C VAL A 45 -2.04 -10.64 14.88
N VAL A 46 -1.42 -11.42 14.02
CA VAL A 46 -1.62 -12.88 13.91
C VAL A 46 -0.40 -13.56 14.49
N VAL A 47 -0.60 -14.49 15.42
CA VAL A 47 0.49 -15.22 16.07
C VAL A 47 0.17 -16.71 16.13
N ARG A 48 1.10 -17.55 15.66
CA ARG A 48 0.98 -19.00 15.82
C ARG A 48 1.39 -19.39 17.24
N GLN A 49 0.49 -20.09 17.93
CA GLN A 49 0.69 -20.58 19.28
C GLN A 49 1.50 -21.90 19.29
N GLY A 50 1.98 -22.30 20.47
CA GLY A 50 2.77 -23.52 20.66
C GLY A 50 2.04 -24.82 20.28
N ASP A 51 0.70 -24.84 20.35
CA ASP A 51 -0.16 -25.96 19.93
C ASP A 51 -0.42 -25.97 18.41
N GLY A 52 0.09 -24.98 17.68
CA GLY A 52 -0.07 -24.81 16.25
C GLY A 52 -1.29 -24.02 15.82
N ALA A 53 -2.19 -23.67 16.74
CA ALA A 53 -3.32 -22.77 16.47
C ALA A 53 -2.83 -21.34 16.23
N PHE A 54 -3.66 -20.52 15.58
CA PHE A 54 -3.39 -19.09 15.39
C PHE A 54 -4.29 -18.28 16.33
N ALA A 55 -3.68 -17.37 17.08
CA ALA A 55 -4.38 -16.33 17.80
C ALA A 55 -4.36 -15.03 17.00
N GLU A 56 -5.43 -14.27 17.09
CA GLU A 56 -5.56 -12.94 16.50
C GLU A 56 -5.79 -11.92 17.62
N GLN A 57 -5.00 -10.86 17.60
CA GLN A 57 -5.17 -9.68 18.42
C GLN A 57 -5.58 -8.54 17.50
N ARG A 58 -6.67 -7.86 17.80
CA ARG A 58 -7.21 -6.81 16.93
C ARG A 58 -7.63 -5.61 17.75
N ALA A 59 -7.38 -4.44 17.20
CA ALA A 59 -8.01 -3.20 17.62
C ALA A 59 -8.32 -2.33 16.41
N ASP A 60 -9.34 -1.50 16.52
CA ASP A 60 -9.64 -0.42 15.62
C ASP A 60 -9.77 0.89 16.39
N ARG A 61 -9.32 1.97 15.79
CA ARG A 61 -9.30 3.28 16.44
C ARG A 61 -9.38 4.39 15.41
N CYS A 62 -10.15 5.42 15.73
CA CYS A 62 -10.16 6.65 14.96
C CYS A 62 -9.42 7.77 15.72
N ALA A 63 -8.73 8.62 15.00
CA ALA A 63 -7.95 9.72 15.58
C ALA A 63 -8.82 10.76 16.32
N THR A 64 -10.10 10.81 16.01
CA THR A 64 -11.09 11.68 16.65
C THR A 64 -12.32 10.89 17.09
N SER A 65 -12.97 11.31 18.18
CA SER A 65 -14.19 10.69 18.68
C SER A 65 -15.44 10.95 17.83
N THR A 66 -15.33 11.83 16.83
CA THR A 66 -16.42 12.15 15.90
C THR A 66 -16.52 11.18 14.73
N ARG A 67 -15.55 10.27 14.59
CA ARG A 67 -15.49 9.25 13.56
C ARG A 67 -15.49 7.85 14.17
N SER A 68 -16.07 6.91 13.44
CA SER A 68 -16.03 5.49 13.77
C SER A 68 -16.06 4.66 12.49
N LEU A 69 -15.49 3.46 12.56
CA LEU A 69 -15.67 2.46 11.51
C LEU A 69 -17.05 1.82 11.61
N PRO A 70 -17.60 1.29 10.49
CA PRO A 70 -18.89 0.60 10.53
C PRO A 70 -18.89 -0.58 11.49
N ALA A 71 -20.01 -0.83 12.16
CA ALA A 71 -20.17 -2.00 13.04
C ALA A 71 -20.25 -3.33 12.27
N SER A 72 -20.48 -3.30 10.95
CA SER A 72 -20.53 -4.50 10.11
C SER A 72 -19.12 -5.02 9.83
N PRO A 73 -18.86 -6.32 9.95
CA PRO A 73 -17.55 -6.89 9.59
C PRO A 73 -17.26 -6.86 8.08
N ALA A 74 -18.24 -6.57 7.24
CA ALA A 74 -18.12 -6.64 5.78
C ALA A 74 -17.65 -5.32 5.12
N TYR A 75 -17.17 -4.34 5.89
CA TYR A 75 -16.63 -3.12 5.31
C TYR A 75 -15.21 -3.34 4.75
N ARG A 76 -14.95 -2.72 3.61
CA ARG A 76 -13.71 -2.91 2.86
C ARG A 76 -12.85 -1.67 2.84
N PHE A 77 -11.53 -1.90 2.73
CA PHE A 77 -10.52 -0.90 2.42
C PHE A 77 -9.94 -1.17 1.03
N GLU A 78 -9.51 -0.16 0.32
CA GLU A 78 -8.55 -0.35 -0.77
C GLU A 78 -7.20 -0.75 -0.16
N ILE A 79 -6.67 -1.91 -0.55
CA ILE A 79 -5.36 -2.37 -0.04
C ILE A 79 -4.19 -1.91 -0.92
N GLY A 80 -4.48 -1.14 -1.97
CA GLY A 80 -3.47 -0.57 -2.86
C GLY A 80 -2.47 -1.62 -3.32
N SER A 81 -1.19 -1.30 -3.26
CA SER A 81 -0.13 -2.15 -3.79
C SER A 81 0.07 -3.50 -3.10
N ILE A 82 -0.56 -3.77 -1.95
CA ILE A 82 -0.60 -5.16 -1.43
C ILE A 82 -1.27 -6.10 -2.44
N SER A 83 -2.12 -5.59 -3.35
CA SER A 83 -2.65 -6.34 -4.49
C SER A 83 -1.57 -7.05 -5.30
N LYS A 84 -0.36 -6.47 -5.38
CA LYS A 84 0.77 -7.09 -6.08
C LYS A 84 1.22 -8.39 -5.45
N ALA A 85 1.15 -8.51 -4.12
CA ALA A 85 1.46 -9.75 -3.42
C ALA A 85 0.49 -10.88 -3.81
N PHE A 86 -0.81 -10.57 -3.96
CA PHE A 86 -1.79 -11.52 -4.49
C PHE A 86 -1.52 -11.90 -5.94
N THR A 87 -1.13 -10.95 -6.78
CA THR A 87 -0.71 -11.21 -8.17
C THR A 87 0.52 -12.12 -8.21
N GLY A 88 1.48 -11.90 -7.30
CA GLY A 88 2.66 -12.75 -7.16
C GLY A 88 2.32 -14.19 -6.73
N VAL A 89 1.38 -14.35 -5.81
CA VAL A 89 0.87 -15.68 -5.41
C VAL A 89 0.16 -16.36 -6.58
N LEU A 90 -0.68 -15.63 -7.34
CA LEU A 90 -1.35 -16.16 -8.53
C LEU A 90 -0.35 -16.60 -9.62
N LEU A 91 0.67 -15.76 -9.91
CA LEU A 91 1.76 -16.12 -10.83
C LEU A 91 2.47 -17.40 -10.38
N SER A 92 2.78 -17.50 -9.09
CA SER A 92 3.41 -18.68 -8.51
C SER A 92 2.51 -19.92 -8.59
N GLU A 93 1.19 -19.76 -8.41
CA GLU A 93 0.20 -20.84 -8.52
C GLU A 93 0.12 -21.37 -9.97
N MET A 94 0.10 -20.48 -10.94
CA MET A 94 0.14 -20.85 -12.36
C MET A 94 1.47 -21.52 -12.73
N ALA A 95 2.59 -21.12 -12.13
CA ALA A 95 3.87 -21.78 -12.31
C ALA A 95 3.89 -23.19 -11.70
N GLU A 96 3.30 -23.39 -10.51
CA GLU A 96 3.15 -24.70 -9.90
C GLU A 96 2.25 -25.64 -10.74
N ARG A 97 1.31 -25.09 -11.50
CA ARG A 97 0.52 -25.82 -12.51
C ARG A 97 1.25 -26.06 -13.83
N LYS A 98 2.46 -25.50 -13.99
CA LYS A 98 3.21 -25.56 -15.25
C LYS A 98 2.51 -24.89 -16.44
N GLU A 99 1.65 -23.93 -16.18
CA GLU A 99 0.99 -23.13 -17.21
C GLU A 99 1.91 -22.06 -17.80
N LEU A 100 2.89 -21.59 -16.99
CA LEU A 100 3.92 -20.64 -17.33
C LEU A 100 5.14 -20.82 -16.38
N SER A 101 6.23 -20.09 -16.65
CA SER A 101 7.41 -20.04 -15.81
C SER A 101 7.79 -18.58 -15.51
N LEU A 102 8.42 -18.33 -14.35
CA LEU A 102 8.98 -17.02 -14.08
C LEU A 102 10.06 -16.63 -15.11
N ASP A 103 10.71 -17.63 -15.72
CA ASP A 103 11.74 -17.41 -16.73
C ASP A 103 11.21 -17.30 -18.17
N ASP A 104 9.88 -17.44 -18.36
CA ASP A 104 9.26 -17.14 -19.64
C ASP A 104 9.49 -15.67 -19.98
N THR A 105 9.78 -15.39 -21.27
CA THR A 105 9.87 -14.01 -21.72
C THR A 105 8.47 -13.38 -21.79
N VAL A 106 8.37 -12.12 -21.45
CA VAL A 106 7.11 -11.37 -21.60
C VAL A 106 6.59 -11.46 -23.04
N GLN A 107 7.50 -11.45 -24.04
CA GLN A 107 7.16 -11.56 -25.44
C GLN A 107 6.32 -12.80 -25.78
N GLN A 108 6.56 -13.94 -25.12
CA GLN A 108 5.82 -15.19 -25.35
C GLN A 108 4.33 -15.09 -24.98
N HIS A 109 3.97 -14.14 -24.15
CA HIS A 109 2.62 -13.96 -23.59
C HIS A 109 1.88 -12.74 -24.15
N LEU A 110 2.54 -11.95 -25.03
CA LEU A 110 1.93 -10.77 -25.65
C LEU A 110 1.02 -11.16 -26.83
N PRO A 111 0.01 -10.34 -27.14
CA PRO A 111 -0.78 -10.51 -28.36
C PRO A 111 0.07 -10.44 -29.63
N ALA A 112 -0.40 -11.09 -30.68
CA ALA A 112 0.22 -11.00 -32.00
C ALA A 112 0.35 -9.53 -32.45
N GLY A 113 1.51 -9.17 -32.99
CA GLY A 113 1.81 -7.81 -33.46
C GLY A 113 2.28 -6.84 -32.37
N VAL A 114 2.35 -7.25 -31.10
CA VAL A 114 2.92 -6.47 -30.00
C VAL A 114 4.35 -6.94 -29.73
N THR A 115 5.27 -5.99 -29.64
CA THR A 115 6.69 -6.29 -29.36
C THR A 115 7.09 -5.73 -28.01
N MET A 116 7.66 -6.59 -27.15
CA MET A 116 8.32 -6.17 -25.92
C MET A 116 9.68 -5.55 -26.28
N PRO A 117 10.02 -4.37 -25.76
CA PRO A 117 11.37 -3.81 -25.99
C PRO A 117 12.44 -4.73 -25.38
N ARG A 118 13.62 -4.73 -26.04
CA ARG A 118 14.81 -5.48 -25.61
C ARG A 118 15.96 -4.50 -25.35
N PHE A 119 16.88 -4.90 -24.50
CA PHE A 119 18.13 -4.19 -24.29
C PHE A 119 19.28 -5.03 -24.87
N GLU A 120 19.92 -4.56 -25.97
CA GLU A 120 21.03 -5.29 -26.61
C GLU A 120 20.74 -6.79 -26.87
N GLY A 121 19.50 -7.11 -27.20
CA GLY A 121 19.06 -8.49 -27.46
C GLY A 121 18.54 -9.22 -26.21
N LEU A 122 18.76 -8.71 -24.99
CA LEU A 122 18.23 -9.28 -23.76
C LEU A 122 16.72 -9.06 -23.65
N GLU A 123 16.01 -10.12 -23.33
CA GLU A 123 14.56 -10.10 -23.21
C GLU A 123 14.11 -9.93 -21.75
N VAL A 124 12.98 -9.25 -21.55
CA VAL A 124 12.34 -9.11 -20.24
C VAL A 124 11.56 -10.38 -19.93
N THR A 125 11.75 -10.91 -18.72
CA THR A 125 11.05 -12.10 -18.22
C THR A 125 9.90 -11.74 -17.29
N LEU A 126 9.01 -12.71 -16.98
CA LEU A 126 7.97 -12.54 -15.95
C LEU A 126 8.60 -12.31 -14.56
N ARG A 127 9.78 -12.91 -14.31
CA ARG A 127 10.57 -12.64 -13.11
C ARG A 127 10.93 -11.16 -12.99
N ASP A 128 11.36 -10.53 -14.08
CA ASP A 128 11.75 -9.13 -14.08
C ASP A 128 10.55 -8.20 -13.86
N LEU A 129 9.35 -8.56 -14.34
CA LEU A 129 8.12 -7.82 -14.02
C LEU A 129 7.82 -7.84 -12.52
N VAL A 130 7.82 -9.05 -11.94
CA VAL A 130 7.35 -9.26 -10.56
C VAL A 130 8.38 -8.85 -9.49
N THR A 131 9.64 -8.63 -9.90
CA THR A 131 10.72 -8.11 -9.05
C THR A 131 11.03 -6.64 -9.28
N HIS A 132 10.27 -5.95 -10.14
CA HIS A 132 10.51 -4.55 -10.50
C HIS A 132 11.89 -4.29 -11.12
N THR A 133 12.40 -5.25 -11.89
CA THR A 133 13.68 -5.13 -12.59
C THR A 133 13.56 -5.19 -14.11
N SER A 134 12.36 -4.97 -14.64
CA SER A 134 12.05 -5.10 -16.07
C SER A 134 12.54 -3.94 -16.95
N GLY A 135 12.97 -2.83 -16.36
CA GLY A 135 13.23 -1.59 -17.10
C GLY A 135 11.99 -0.79 -17.49
N LEU A 136 10.78 -1.29 -17.16
CA LEU A 136 9.55 -0.53 -17.35
C LEU A 136 9.48 0.63 -16.34
N PRO A 137 9.14 1.87 -16.77
CA PRO A 137 8.96 2.99 -15.86
C PRO A 137 7.76 2.76 -14.91
N ALA A 138 7.63 3.59 -13.89
CA ALA A 138 6.57 3.49 -12.89
C ALA A 138 5.17 3.44 -13.51
N LEU A 139 4.93 4.24 -14.54
CA LEU A 139 3.67 4.32 -15.30
C LEU A 139 3.96 4.31 -16.80
N PRO A 140 3.00 3.90 -17.66
CA PRO A 140 3.17 3.91 -19.11
C PRO A 140 3.43 5.33 -19.62
N PRO A 141 4.34 5.50 -20.59
CA PRO A 141 4.52 6.76 -21.28
C PRO A 141 3.21 7.28 -21.86
N GLY A 142 2.94 8.57 -21.70
CA GLY A 142 1.71 9.17 -22.23
C GLY A 142 0.46 8.96 -21.38
N MET A 143 0.54 8.29 -20.24
CA MET A 143 -0.58 8.22 -19.30
C MET A 143 -0.99 9.63 -18.84
N ARG A 144 -2.21 10.01 -19.15
CA ARG A 144 -2.80 11.31 -18.81
C ARG A 144 -4.20 11.08 -18.27
N PRO A 145 -4.35 10.86 -16.95
CA PRO A 145 -5.66 10.60 -16.35
C PRO A 145 -6.56 11.84 -16.50
N ALA A 146 -7.83 11.63 -16.80
CA ALA A 146 -8.84 12.68 -16.83
C ALA A 146 -9.02 13.34 -15.45
N SER A 147 -8.81 12.56 -14.38
CA SER A 147 -8.80 13.06 -13.00
C SER A 147 -7.53 12.62 -12.26
N PRO A 148 -6.74 13.54 -11.71
CA PRO A 148 -5.61 13.18 -10.86
C PRO A 148 -6.04 12.51 -9.54
N LEU A 149 -7.29 12.66 -9.11
CA LEU A 149 -7.84 12.00 -7.93
C LEU A 149 -8.26 10.55 -8.21
N ASN A 150 -8.40 10.15 -9.49
CA ASN A 150 -8.72 8.79 -9.91
C ASN A 150 -7.85 8.40 -11.13
N PRO A 151 -6.55 8.22 -10.92
CA PRO A 151 -5.58 8.20 -12.03
C PRO A 151 -5.59 6.94 -12.90
N TYR A 152 -6.30 5.87 -12.49
CA TYR A 152 -6.30 4.60 -13.21
C TYR A 152 -7.63 4.32 -13.94
N ALA A 153 -8.63 5.18 -13.81
CA ALA A 153 -9.95 4.95 -14.40
C ALA A 153 -9.93 4.80 -15.93
N ASP A 154 -9.05 5.56 -16.59
CA ASP A 154 -8.97 5.64 -18.06
C ASP A 154 -7.90 4.70 -18.66
N VAL A 155 -7.35 3.79 -17.85
CA VAL A 155 -6.33 2.85 -18.31
C VAL A 155 -6.95 1.81 -19.22
N ASP A 156 -6.39 1.64 -20.41
CA ASP A 156 -6.85 0.70 -21.43
C ASP A 156 -5.72 -0.17 -22.00
N GLU A 157 -6.09 -1.11 -22.86
CA GLU A 157 -5.14 -2.01 -23.52
C GLU A 157 -4.16 -1.26 -24.43
N LYS A 158 -4.62 -0.23 -25.12
CA LYS A 158 -3.77 0.58 -26.00
C LYS A 158 -2.65 1.25 -25.19
N LEU A 159 -2.97 1.74 -24.01
CA LEU A 159 -1.99 2.35 -23.12
C LEU A 159 -1.03 1.30 -22.53
N ILE A 160 -1.55 0.19 -21.99
CA ILE A 160 -0.74 -0.80 -21.28
C ILE A 160 0.07 -1.67 -22.23
N VAL A 161 -0.56 -2.22 -23.24
CA VAL A 161 0.07 -3.15 -24.19
C VAL A 161 0.67 -2.40 -25.38
N GLY A 162 -0.10 -1.49 -25.96
CA GLY A 162 0.38 -0.68 -27.10
C GLY A 162 1.51 0.28 -26.76
N GLY A 163 1.58 0.76 -25.50
CA GLY A 163 2.65 1.63 -25.00
C GLY A 163 4.04 0.98 -25.04
N LEU A 164 4.12 -0.36 -25.04
CA LEU A 164 5.39 -1.09 -25.10
C LEU A 164 6.20 -0.75 -26.35
N SER A 165 5.54 -0.56 -27.49
CA SER A 165 6.21 -0.21 -28.75
C SER A 165 6.88 1.18 -28.77
N GLN A 166 6.55 2.04 -27.81
CA GLN A 166 7.10 3.39 -27.67
C GLN A 166 8.24 3.47 -26.66
N LEU A 167 8.55 2.35 -26.00
CA LEU A 167 9.56 2.30 -24.95
C LEU A 167 10.90 1.80 -25.50
N THR A 168 11.96 2.48 -25.09
CA THR A 168 13.35 1.99 -25.21
C THR A 168 13.87 1.72 -23.81
N LEU A 169 14.35 0.50 -23.57
CA LEU A 169 15.00 0.18 -22.31
C LEU A 169 16.35 0.90 -22.19
N THR A 170 16.63 1.45 -21.03
CA THR A 170 17.87 2.24 -20.79
C THR A 170 18.95 1.45 -20.04
N TYR A 171 18.61 0.24 -19.54
CA TYR A 171 19.51 -0.67 -18.88
C TYR A 171 19.02 -2.13 -19.04
N PRO A 172 19.89 -3.13 -18.83
CA PRO A 172 19.53 -4.53 -18.96
C PRO A 172 18.42 -4.95 -17.99
N PRO A 173 17.44 -5.77 -18.45
CA PRO A 173 16.48 -6.39 -17.55
C PRO A 173 17.18 -7.21 -16.45
N GLY A 174 16.68 -7.13 -15.23
CA GLY A 174 17.24 -7.84 -14.07
C GLY A 174 18.31 -7.08 -13.29
N GLU A 175 18.89 -5.99 -13.82
CA GLU A 175 19.99 -5.29 -13.17
C GLU A 175 19.59 -4.19 -12.20
N GLN A 176 18.59 -3.38 -12.56
CA GLN A 176 18.18 -2.24 -11.76
C GLN A 176 16.77 -2.40 -11.23
N HIS A 177 16.59 -2.16 -9.93
CA HIS A 177 15.28 -2.12 -9.32
C HIS A 177 14.64 -0.75 -9.54
N ALA A 178 13.52 -0.72 -10.26
CA ALA A 178 12.68 0.46 -10.47
C ALA A 178 11.22 0.06 -10.30
N TYR A 179 10.60 0.50 -9.20
CA TYR A 179 9.20 0.15 -8.90
C TYR A 179 8.27 0.55 -10.04
N SER A 180 7.55 -0.42 -10.60
CA SER A 180 6.70 -0.23 -11.77
C SER A 180 5.28 -0.73 -11.53
N ASN A 181 4.32 0.18 -11.54
CA ASN A 181 2.90 -0.15 -11.59
C ASN A 181 2.52 -0.70 -12.97
N TRP A 182 3.16 -0.17 -14.02
CA TRP A 182 2.94 -0.66 -15.38
C TRP A 182 3.28 -2.15 -15.52
N ALA A 183 4.39 -2.61 -14.94
CA ALA A 183 4.77 -4.02 -14.93
C ALA A 183 3.65 -4.92 -14.37
N PHE A 184 2.97 -4.50 -13.29
CA PHE A 184 1.90 -5.28 -12.68
C PHE A 184 0.56 -5.18 -13.41
N MET A 185 0.27 -4.07 -14.06
CA MET A 185 -0.87 -3.99 -14.99
C MET A 185 -0.68 -4.94 -16.17
N LEU A 186 0.52 -4.95 -16.75
CA LEU A 186 0.86 -5.88 -17.83
C LEU A 186 0.83 -7.34 -17.35
N LEU A 187 1.39 -7.61 -16.17
CA LEU A 187 1.40 -8.97 -15.60
C LEU A 187 -0.01 -9.49 -15.39
N SER A 188 -0.92 -8.71 -14.80
CA SER A 188 -2.32 -9.15 -14.60
C SER A 188 -3.03 -9.46 -15.91
N ASP A 189 -2.78 -8.70 -16.99
CA ASP A 189 -3.28 -8.99 -18.32
C ASP A 189 -2.72 -10.30 -18.88
N ILE A 190 -1.42 -10.52 -18.75
CA ILE A 190 -0.75 -11.76 -19.17
C ILE A 190 -1.36 -12.97 -18.47
N LEU A 191 -1.54 -12.92 -17.15
CA LEU A 191 -2.10 -14.03 -16.39
C LEU A 191 -3.54 -14.34 -16.83
N GLY A 192 -4.38 -13.31 -17.00
CA GLY A 192 -5.75 -13.49 -17.49
C GLY A 192 -5.80 -14.08 -18.89
N ARG A 193 -4.99 -13.57 -19.83
CA ARG A 193 -4.89 -14.11 -21.20
C ARG A 193 -4.42 -15.56 -21.20
N ARG A 194 -3.40 -15.88 -20.42
CA ARG A 194 -2.86 -17.25 -20.33
C ARG A 194 -3.87 -18.26 -19.81
N ALA A 195 -4.71 -17.83 -18.85
CA ALA A 195 -5.77 -18.67 -18.29
C ALA A 195 -7.07 -18.65 -19.12
N GLY A 196 -7.20 -17.77 -20.13
CA GLY A 196 -8.40 -17.64 -20.94
C GLY A 196 -9.60 -17.03 -20.19
N GLN A 197 -9.37 -16.31 -19.09
CA GLN A 197 -10.44 -15.68 -18.31
C GLN A 197 -9.99 -14.34 -17.72
N PRO A 198 -10.92 -13.43 -17.32
CA PRO A 198 -10.58 -12.16 -16.70
C PRO A 198 -9.74 -12.33 -15.41
N TYR A 199 -8.80 -11.40 -15.17
CA TYR A 199 -7.88 -11.45 -14.03
C TYR A 199 -8.61 -11.54 -12.68
N ASP A 200 -9.68 -10.77 -12.49
CA ASP A 200 -10.48 -10.76 -11.26
C ASP A 200 -11.15 -12.11 -10.99
N ALA A 201 -11.72 -12.73 -12.02
CA ALA A 201 -12.29 -14.08 -11.94
C ALA A 201 -11.21 -15.13 -11.63
N LEU A 202 -10.06 -15.04 -12.32
CA LEU A 202 -8.93 -15.94 -12.14
C LEU A 202 -8.36 -15.86 -10.71
N LEU A 203 -8.14 -14.64 -10.18
CA LEU A 203 -7.65 -14.44 -8.83
C LEU A 203 -8.66 -14.98 -7.81
N THR A 204 -9.95 -14.71 -8.03
CA THR A 204 -11.02 -15.17 -7.15
C THR A 204 -11.07 -16.70 -7.10
N GLU A 205 -11.06 -17.35 -8.25
CA GLU A 205 -11.12 -18.82 -8.35
C GLU A 205 -9.91 -19.51 -7.72
N ARG A 206 -8.70 -19.01 -8.02
CA ARG A 206 -7.47 -19.73 -7.72
C ARG A 206 -6.80 -19.36 -6.40
N VAL A 207 -7.11 -18.17 -5.86
CA VAL A 207 -6.48 -17.67 -4.64
C VAL A 207 -7.53 -17.32 -3.57
N LEU A 208 -8.46 -16.41 -3.87
CA LEU A 208 -9.33 -15.85 -2.84
C LEU A 208 -10.32 -16.88 -2.28
N ALA A 209 -11.05 -17.58 -3.16
CA ALA A 209 -12.05 -18.57 -2.75
C ALA A 209 -11.43 -19.76 -2.01
N PRO A 210 -10.30 -20.36 -2.46
CA PRO A 210 -9.65 -21.44 -1.72
C PRO A 210 -9.09 -21.03 -0.37
N LEU A 211 -8.76 -19.73 -0.16
CA LEU A 211 -8.37 -19.20 1.13
C LEU A 211 -9.55 -18.75 2.00
N GLY A 212 -10.78 -18.86 1.51
CA GLY A 212 -11.99 -18.46 2.21
C GLY A 212 -12.15 -16.93 2.33
N MET A 213 -11.52 -16.16 1.46
CA MET A 213 -11.55 -14.68 1.42
C MET A 213 -12.79 -14.18 0.67
N LYS A 214 -13.97 -14.37 1.27
CA LYS A 214 -15.27 -14.16 0.63
C LYS A 214 -15.64 -12.69 0.43
N ASP A 215 -15.06 -11.83 1.23
CA ASP A 215 -15.34 -10.40 1.23
C ASP A 215 -14.25 -9.58 0.53
N THR A 216 -13.28 -10.25 -0.10
CA THR A 216 -12.24 -9.65 -0.92
C THR A 216 -12.65 -9.65 -2.38
N VAL A 217 -12.54 -8.50 -3.03
CA VAL A 217 -12.97 -8.29 -4.43
C VAL A 217 -11.93 -7.49 -5.21
N VAL A 218 -11.98 -7.60 -6.55
CA VAL A 218 -11.14 -6.81 -7.45
C VAL A 218 -11.99 -5.78 -8.16
N ALA A 219 -11.59 -4.52 -8.14
CA ALA A 219 -12.23 -3.42 -8.86
C ALA A 219 -13.75 -3.24 -8.58
N ASP A 220 -14.21 -3.64 -7.41
CA ASP A 220 -15.61 -3.51 -6.98
C ASP A 220 -15.70 -2.67 -5.70
N ASN A 221 -16.41 -1.55 -5.76
CA ASN A 221 -16.51 -0.58 -4.68
C ASN A 221 -17.66 -0.88 -3.69
N ARG A 222 -18.42 -1.97 -3.86
CA ARG A 222 -19.48 -2.35 -2.91
C ARG A 222 -18.88 -2.64 -1.53
N GLY A 223 -19.45 -2.04 -0.50
CA GLY A 223 -18.95 -2.18 0.88
C GLY A 223 -17.64 -1.45 1.17
N LEU A 224 -17.11 -0.68 0.23
CA LEU A 224 -15.94 0.17 0.48
C LEU A 224 -16.35 1.33 1.38
N ILE A 225 -15.58 1.57 2.45
CA ILE A 225 -15.76 2.74 3.30
C ILE A 225 -15.24 4.01 2.61
N PRO A 226 -15.67 5.21 3.04
CA PRO A 226 -15.11 6.45 2.51
C PRO A 226 -13.61 6.57 2.81
N GLY A 227 -12.81 6.90 1.79
CA GLY A 227 -11.40 7.20 1.91
C GLY A 227 -11.14 8.70 2.09
N HIS A 228 -10.02 9.06 2.70
CA HIS A 228 -9.70 10.44 3.04
C HIS A 228 -8.27 10.81 2.62
N THR A 229 -8.07 12.06 2.26
CA THR A 229 -6.71 12.61 2.09
C THR A 229 -5.99 12.68 3.45
N SER A 230 -4.69 12.97 3.45
CA SER A 230 -3.92 13.20 4.68
C SER A 230 -4.38 14.43 5.50
N PHE A 231 -5.36 15.15 5.00
CA PHE A 231 -6.02 16.30 5.64
C PHE A 231 -7.47 16.01 6.06
N GLY A 232 -7.88 14.74 5.99
CA GLY A 232 -9.21 14.31 6.42
C GLY A 232 -10.35 14.62 5.44
N ARG A 233 -10.05 15.07 4.22
CA ARG A 233 -11.07 15.31 3.20
C ARG A 233 -11.42 14.02 2.48
N LEU A 234 -12.70 13.85 2.18
CA LEU A 234 -13.17 12.76 1.35
C LEU A 234 -12.51 12.80 -0.03
N THR A 235 -12.11 11.64 -0.51
CA THR A 235 -11.55 11.46 -1.84
C THR A 235 -12.24 10.28 -2.54
N PRO A 236 -12.40 10.32 -3.87
CA PRO A 236 -13.00 9.21 -4.59
C PRO A 236 -12.14 7.95 -4.45
N ALA A 237 -12.80 6.79 -4.50
CA ALA A 237 -12.11 5.52 -4.68
C ALA A 237 -11.35 5.52 -6.01
N TRP A 238 -10.24 4.78 -6.09
CA TRP A 238 -9.56 4.60 -7.34
C TRP A 238 -10.22 3.48 -8.14
N ASP A 239 -10.69 3.82 -9.33
CA ASP A 239 -11.21 2.84 -10.27
C ASP A 239 -10.07 2.26 -11.10
N PHE A 240 -10.13 0.95 -11.28
CA PHE A 240 -9.21 0.22 -12.12
C PHE A 240 -10.02 -0.67 -13.07
N PRO A 241 -9.71 -0.74 -14.36
CA PRO A 241 -10.23 -1.84 -15.17
C PRO A 241 -9.78 -3.18 -14.56
N ALA A 242 -10.73 -4.07 -14.29
CA ALA A 242 -10.47 -5.34 -13.58
C ALA A 242 -9.33 -6.16 -14.21
N ARG A 243 -9.22 -6.13 -15.54
CA ARG A 243 -8.16 -6.76 -16.33
C ARG A 243 -6.75 -6.35 -15.90
N PHE A 244 -6.56 -5.10 -15.49
CA PHE A 244 -5.27 -4.55 -15.05
C PHE A 244 -5.18 -4.43 -13.52
N GLY A 245 -6.10 -5.08 -12.80
CA GLY A 245 -6.32 -4.90 -11.37
C GLY A 245 -5.19 -5.39 -10.46
N GLY A 246 -4.28 -6.23 -10.96
CA GLY A 246 -3.19 -6.79 -10.16
C GLY A 246 -2.20 -5.76 -9.60
N VAL A 247 -2.26 -4.54 -10.08
CA VAL A 247 -1.43 -3.42 -9.62
C VAL A 247 -1.88 -2.84 -8.28
N GLY A 248 -3.21 -2.80 -8.01
CA GLY A 248 -3.73 -2.07 -6.85
C GLY A 248 -5.24 -2.09 -6.66
N ALA A 249 -5.97 -2.92 -7.42
CA ALA A 249 -7.43 -2.88 -7.48
C ALA A 249 -8.15 -3.72 -6.43
N ILE A 250 -7.46 -4.39 -5.51
CA ILE A 250 -8.11 -5.24 -4.51
C ILE A 250 -8.70 -4.39 -3.38
N ARG A 251 -9.94 -4.72 -3.00
CA ARG A 251 -10.63 -4.23 -1.80
C ARG A 251 -10.84 -5.42 -0.88
N SER A 252 -10.47 -5.26 0.38
CA SER A 252 -10.52 -6.34 1.33
C SER A 252 -10.96 -5.89 2.72
N THR A 253 -11.40 -6.85 3.53
CA THR A 253 -11.74 -6.64 4.94
C THR A 253 -10.55 -6.98 5.84
N PRO A 254 -10.49 -6.47 7.08
CA PRO A 254 -9.48 -6.88 8.05
C PRO A 254 -9.46 -8.41 8.27
N GLU A 255 -10.62 -9.06 8.26
CA GLU A 255 -10.78 -10.51 8.46
C GLU A 255 -10.15 -11.31 7.31
N ASP A 256 -10.42 -10.93 6.07
CA ASP A 256 -9.86 -11.62 4.90
C ASP A 256 -8.36 -11.40 4.79
N MET A 257 -7.90 -10.18 5.09
CA MET A 257 -6.46 -9.91 5.12
C MET A 257 -5.73 -10.67 6.23
N ALA A 258 -6.37 -10.89 7.39
CA ALA A 258 -5.84 -11.76 8.43
C ALA A 258 -5.78 -13.22 7.97
N ARG A 259 -6.79 -13.71 7.23
CA ARG A 259 -6.74 -15.05 6.56
C ARG A 259 -5.56 -15.16 5.60
N PHE A 260 -5.34 -14.13 4.78
CA PHE A 260 -4.18 -14.09 3.88
C PHE A 260 -2.86 -14.12 4.64
N ALA A 261 -2.71 -13.33 5.70
CA ALA A 261 -1.52 -13.34 6.55
C ALA A 261 -1.29 -14.72 7.21
N ARG A 262 -2.35 -15.39 7.69
CA ARG A 262 -2.29 -16.76 8.23
C ARG A 262 -1.88 -17.77 7.16
N ALA A 263 -2.44 -17.66 5.95
CA ALA A 263 -2.08 -18.54 4.84
C ALA A 263 -0.59 -18.42 4.47
N MET A 264 -0.06 -17.19 4.45
CA MET A 264 1.38 -16.95 4.25
C MET A 264 2.26 -17.51 5.38
N LEU A 265 1.69 -17.73 6.57
CA LEU A 265 2.34 -18.39 7.71
C LEU A 265 2.09 -19.90 7.76
N GLY A 266 1.44 -20.46 6.74
CA GLY A 266 1.19 -21.89 6.58
C GLY A 266 -0.14 -22.41 7.15
N ASP A 267 -1.04 -21.52 7.61
CA ASP A 267 -2.41 -21.88 8.01
C ASP A 267 -3.34 -21.80 6.79
N VAL A 268 -3.29 -22.80 5.97
CA VAL A 268 -4.05 -22.89 4.72
C VAL A 268 -5.21 -23.88 4.90
N PRO A 269 -6.44 -23.59 4.40
CA PRO A 269 -7.54 -24.54 4.43
C PRO A 269 -7.12 -25.92 3.91
N LYS A 270 -7.57 -26.98 4.56
CA LYS A 270 -7.16 -28.37 4.23
C LYS A 270 -7.52 -28.76 2.81
N ASP A 271 -8.66 -28.28 2.34
CA ASP A 271 -9.23 -28.50 1.00
C ASP A 271 -8.66 -27.57 -0.07
N ALA A 272 -7.82 -26.60 0.29
CA ALA A 272 -7.15 -25.75 -0.68
C ALA A 272 -6.25 -26.58 -1.62
N PRO A 273 -6.19 -26.25 -2.93
CA PRO A 273 -5.34 -26.96 -3.89
C PRO A 273 -3.87 -27.00 -3.47
N GLU A 274 -3.21 -28.15 -3.70
CA GLU A 274 -1.78 -28.30 -3.40
C GLU A 274 -0.90 -27.33 -4.20
N THR A 275 -1.33 -26.94 -5.40
CA THR A 275 -0.65 -25.91 -6.20
C THR A 275 -0.65 -24.57 -5.49
N LEU A 276 -1.78 -24.18 -4.87
CA LEU A 276 -1.85 -22.95 -4.08
C LEU A 276 -0.98 -23.02 -2.80
N LYS A 277 -1.02 -24.16 -2.08
CA LYS A 277 -0.18 -24.35 -0.88
C LYS A 277 1.30 -24.19 -1.21
N ARG A 278 1.76 -24.78 -2.31
CA ARG A 278 3.14 -24.62 -2.78
C ARG A 278 3.41 -23.19 -3.28
N ALA A 279 2.46 -22.56 -3.94
CA ALA A 279 2.58 -21.19 -4.44
C ALA A 279 2.80 -20.18 -3.31
N LEU A 280 2.08 -20.29 -2.19
CA LEU A 280 2.26 -19.43 -1.02
C LEU A 280 3.69 -19.52 -0.47
N VAL A 281 4.32 -20.69 -0.55
CA VAL A 281 5.72 -20.89 -0.16
C VAL A 281 6.68 -20.39 -1.25
N SER A 282 6.45 -20.74 -2.52
CA SER A 282 7.36 -20.37 -3.61
C SER A 282 7.37 -18.88 -3.88
N ALA A 283 6.24 -18.17 -3.66
CA ALA A 283 6.17 -16.72 -3.78
C ALA A 283 7.09 -15.95 -2.82
N THR A 284 7.50 -16.57 -1.71
CA THR A 284 8.36 -15.93 -0.70
C THR A 284 9.86 -16.18 -0.93
N LYS A 285 10.22 -17.00 -1.91
CA LYS A 285 11.63 -17.31 -2.20
C LYS A 285 12.36 -16.11 -2.79
N PRO A 286 13.61 -15.83 -2.34
CA PRO A 286 14.43 -14.76 -2.90
C PRO A 286 14.59 -14.89 -4.42
N GLN A 287 14.42 -13.80 -5.15
CA GLN A 287 14.53 -13.72 -6.60
C GLN A 287 15.65 -12.78 -7.06
N ARG A 288 15.69 -11.55 -6.53
CA ARG A 288 16.66 -10.50 -6.93
C ARG A 288 17.13 -9.70 -5.71
N VAL A 289 18.43 -9.63 -5.52
CA VAL A 289 19.03 -8.73 -4.51
C VAL A 289 19.02 -7.32 -5.06
N VAL A 290 18.43 -6.39 -4.31
CA VAL A 290 18.38 -4.96 -4.67
C VAL A 290 19.54 -4.21 -4.02
N ASN A 291 19.75 -4.45 -2.74
CA ASN A 291 20.85 -3.88 -1.95
C ASN A 291 21.04 -4.68 -0.64
N ASP A 292 21.92 -4.22 0.23
CA ASP A 292 22.26 -4.90 1.49
C ASP A 292 21.07 -5.08 2.46
N ARG A 293 19.97 -4.36 2.25
CA ARG A 293 18.78 -4.36 3.14
C ARG A 293 17.54 -4.95 2.48
N LEU A 294 17.54 -5.07 1.15
CA LEU A 294 16.36 -5.43 0.38
C LEU A 294 16.68 -6.48 -0.66
N THR A 295 15.93 -7.57 -0.62
CA THR A 295 15.85 -8.57 -1.70
C THR A 295 14.39 -8.64 -2.15
N MET A 296 14.14 -8.78 -3.44
CA MET A 296 12.81 -9.05 -3.98
C MET A 296 12.54 -10.53 -4.03
N ALA A 297 11.37 -10.93 -3.57
CA ALA A 297 10.75 -12.21 -3.91
C ALA A 297 9.68 -11.99 -4.99
N THR A 298 8.76 -12.92 -5.18
CA THR A 298 7.69 -12.78 -6.15
C THR A 298 6.65 -11.77 -5.65
N ALA A 299 6.86 -10.50 -5.97
CA ALA A 299 6.10 -9.33 -5.51
C ALA A 299 6.17 -9.05 -3.99
N TRP A 300 7.14 -9.61 -3.28
CA TRP A 300 7.38 -9.31 -1.87
C TRP A 300 8.73 -8.63 -1.68
N PHE A 301 8.77 -7.68 -0.75
CA PHE A 301 10.00 -7.10 -0.22
C PHE A 301 10.49 -7.99 0.93
N LEU A 302 11.67 -8.58 0.77
CA LEU A 302 12.39 -9.28 1.83
C LEU A 302 13.31 -8.28 2.52
N LEU A 303 12.86 -7.77 3.67
CA LEU A 303 13.60 -6.76 4.43
C LEU A 303 14.53 -7.43 5.43
N LYS A 304 15.83 -7.18 5.27
CA LYS A 304 16.85 -7.67 6.22
C LYS A 304 16.61 -7.05 7.60
N ARG A 305 16.61 -7.89 8.62
CA ARG A 305 16.55 -7.45 10.02
C ARG A 305 17.97 -7.16 10.55
N PRO A 306 18.13 -6.14 11.43
CA PRO A 306 19.45 -5.82 11.99
C PRO A 306 20.08 -6.99 12.76
N GLU A 307 19.26 -7.83 13.43
CA GLU A 307 19.70 -8.85 14.38
C GLU A 307 19.40 -10.29 13.92
N SER A 308 19.05 -10.50 12.64
CA SER A 308 18.67 -11.82 12.13
C SER A 308 19.03 -11.98 10.66
N SER A 309 19.45 -13.18 10.27
CA SER A 309 19.63 -13.56 8.86
C SER A 309 18.31 -13.69 8.11
N ASP A 310 17.22 -13.94 8.85
CA ASP A 310 15.91 -14.20 8.24
C ASP A 310 15.17 -12.89 8.01
N PRO A 311 14.74 -12.59 6.78
CA PRO A 311 14.08 -11.34 6.46
C PRO A 311 12.64 -11.34 6.91
N TRP A 312 12.07 -10.14 7.10
CA TRP A 312 10.65 -9.94 7.07
C TRP A 312 10.14 -9.94 5.63
N LEU A 313 8.99 -10.57 5.40
CA LEU A 313 8.19 -10.33 4.21
C LEU A 313 7.39 -9.05 4.43
N PHE A 314 7.47 -8.12 3.51
CA PHE A 314 6.79 -6.84 3.62
C PHE A 314 6.13 -6.46 2.31
N HIS A 315 4.94 -5.90 2.41
CA HIS A 315 4.35 -5.07 1.37
C HIS A 315 3.41 -4.03 1.99
N ASN A 316 3.43 -2.84 1.46
CA ASN A 316 2.45 -1.80 1.79
C ASN A 316 1.65 -1.38 0.58
N GLY A 317 0.61 -0.61 0.81
CA GLY A 317 -0.23 -0.07 -0.24
C GLY A 317 -0.75 1.31 0.09
N MET A 318 -0.91 2.11 -0.94
CA MET A 318 -1.58 3.41 -0.85
C MET A 318 -2.43 3.63 -2.10
N THR A 319 -3.56 4.30 -1.89
CA THR A 319 -4.40 4.88 -2.92
C THR A 319 -4.70 6.33 -2.57
N GLY A 320 -5.58 6.99 -3.28
CA GLY A 320 -5.94 8.38 -2.97
C GLY A 320 -6.51 8.59 -1.57
N GLY A 321 -7.17 7.56 -1.01
CA GLY A 321 -7.87 7.66 0.28
C GLY A 321 -7.54 6.59 1.30
N PHE A 322 -6.60 5.69 1.01
CA PHE A 322 -6.32 4.55 1.89
C PHE A 322 -4.84 4.27 1.99
N SER A 323 -4.47 3.66 3.11
CA SER A 323 -3.14 3.09 3.33
C SER A 323 -3.26 1.73 3.96
N SER A 324 -2.35 0.84 3.60
CA SER A 324 -2.28 -0.51 4.14
C SER A 324 -0.84 -0.94 4.35
N SER A 325 -0.60 -1.84 5.30
CA SER A 325 0.71 -2.41 5.57
C SER A 325 0.58 -3.85 6.03
N LEU A 326 1.37 -4.75 5.47
CA LEU A 326 1.46 -6.15 5.89
C LEU A 326 2.92 -6.51 6.07
N VAL A 327 3.27 -6.85 7.30
CA VAL A 327 4.60 -7.35 7.69
C VAL A 327 4.43 -8.76 8.23
N ILE A 328 5.20 -9.71 7.72
CA ILE A 328 5.18 -11.11 8.15
C ILE A 328 6.57 -11.50 8.61
N ASP A 329 6.64 -12.12 9.78
CA ASP A 329 7.83 -12.75 10.35
C ASP A 329 7.68 -14.27 10.27
N PRO A 330 8.20 -14.92 9.22
CA PRO A 330 8.02 -16.36 9.06
C PRO A 330 8.69 -17.18 10.17
N MET A 331 9.80 -16.70 10.71
CA MET A 331 10.56 -17.40 11.76
C MET A 331 9.82 -17.40 13.09
N GLN A 332 9.29 -16.27 13.47
CA GLN A 332 8.49 -16.15 14.70
C GLN A 332 7.02 -16.50 14.46
N ARG A 333 6.67 -16.88 13.22
CA ARG A 333 5.32 -17.28 12.81
C ARG A 333 4.25 -16.29 13.24
N ARG A 334 4.49 -15.01 12.97
CA ARG A 334 3.57 -13.92 13.28
C ARG A 334 3.51 -12.91 12.15
N ALA A 335 2.41 -12.17 12.09
CA ALA A 335 2.21 -11.12 11.13
C ALA A 335 1.50 -9.93 11.77
N ALA A 336 1.74 -8.72 11.25
CA ALA A 336 0.98 -7.53 11.58
C ALA A 336 0.41 -6.92 10.31
N LEU A 337 -0.89 -6.65 10.34
CA LEU A 337 -1.66 -6.00 9.31
C LEU A 337 -2.17 -4.66 9.82
N VAL A 338 -2.09 -3.63 8.99
CA VAL A 338 -2.68 -2.30 9.25
C VAL A 338 -3.47 -1.87 8.03
N LEU A 339 -4.72 -1.45 8.24
CA LEU A 339 -5.58 -0.84 7.24
C LEU A 339 -6.05 0.52 7.75
N ALA A 340 -5.90 1.55 6.95
CA ALA A 340 -6.25 2.92 7.29
C ALA A 340 -7.09 3.56 6.19
N ASP A 341 -8.11 4.31 6.57
CA ASP A 341 -9.03 5.02 5.69
C ASP A 341 -8.56 6.44 5.33
N ALA A 342 -7.25 6.66 5.37
CA ALA A 342 -6.64 7.91 4.94
C ALA A 342 -5.33 7.64 4.17
N PHE A 343 -5.04 8.53 3.21
CA PHE A 343 -3.73 8.62 2.59
C PHE A 343 -2.67 9.00 3.63
N GLY A 344 -1.64 8.19 3.77
CA GLY A 344 -0.54 8.45 4.71
C GLY A 344 0.36 7.23 4.87
N GLY A 345 1.46 7.36 5.60
CA GLY A 345 2.31 6.23 5.93
C GLY A 345 2.00 5.72 7.33
N PHE A 346 1.48 4.52 7.45
CA PHE A 346 1.16 3.86 8.72
C PHE A 346 1.92 2.54 8.91
N ASP A 347 2.98 2.32 8.12
CA ASP A 347 3.82 1.11 8.18
C ASP A 347 4.51 0.95 9.53
N ASP A 348 4.84 2.07 10.18
CA ASP A 348 5.45 2.11 11.49
C ASP A 348 4.63 1.38 12.56
N ILE A 349 3.29 1.38 12.45
CA ILE A 349 2.41 0.60 13.35
C ILE A 349 2.68 -0.90 13.17
N ALA A 350 2.68 -1.41 11.93
CA ALA A 350 2.88 -2.83 11.66
C ALA A 350 4.26 -3.31 12.13
N PHE A 351 5.32 -2.53 11.85
CA PHE A 351 6.67 -2.84 12.31
C PHE A 351 6.78 -2.81 13.84
N HIS A 352 6.20 -1.80 14.49
CA HIS A 352 6.23 -1.68 15.96
C HIS A 352 5.49 -2.85 16.64
N LEU A 353 4.34 -3.27 16.10
CA LEU A 353 3.59 -4.41 16.62
C LEU A 353 4.37 -5.74 16.55
N LEU A 354 5.21 -5.92 15.51
CA LEU A 354 6.08 -7.09 15.40
C LEU A 354 7.41 -6.93 16.13
N ALA A 355 7.93 -5.72 16.24
CA ALA A 355 9.18 -5.42 16.92
C ALA A 355 8.99 -4.16 17.77
N PRO A 356 8.63 -4.29 19.05
CA PRO A 356 8.36 -3.13 19.92
C PRO A 356 9.52 -2.13 20.06
N GLY A 357 10.74 -2.51 19.65
CA GLY A 357 11.89 -1.61 19.53
C GLY A 357 11.90 -0.77 18.24
N ALA A 358 11.05 -1.09 17.25
CA ALA A 358 10.91 -0.25 16.06
C ALA A 358 10.23 1.08 16.43
N ALA A 359 10.71 2.16 15.83
CA ALA A 359 10.18 3.50 16.10
C ALA A 359 8.70 3.61 15.70
N LEU A 360 7.88 4.10 16.62
CA LEU A 360 6.50 4.50 16.37
C LEU A 360 6.46 6.01 16.22
N ARG A 361 5.97 6.52 15.08
CA ARG A 361 5.88 7.96 14.85
C ARG A 361 4.80 8.58 15.72
N GLU A 362 5.00 9.79 16.15
CA GLU A 362 3.96 10.57 16.81
C GLU A 362 2.84 10.95 15.82
N PRO A 363 1.59 11.10 16.28
CA PRO A 363 0.51 11.66 15.47
C PRO A 363 0.80 13.11 15.09
N ALA A 364 0.35 13.55 13.92
CA ALA A 364 0.46 14.92 13.48
C ALA A 364 -0.67 15.76 14.10
N ARG A 365 -0.53 16.13 15.38
CA ARG A 365 -1.55 16.94 16.08
C ARG A 365 -1.42 18.42 15.73
N PRO A 366 -2.53 19.15 15.50
CA PRO A 366 -2.48 20.60 15.46
C PRO A 366 -1.94 21.16 16.77
N VAL A 367 -0.97 22.06 16.69
CA VAL A 367 -0.39 22.75 17.85
C VAL A 367 -0.33 24.26 17.61
N ALA A 368 -0.16 25.05 18.68
CA ALA A 368 0.13 26.46 18.55
C ALA A 368 1.45 26.67 17.79
N LEU A 369 1.53 27.76 17.02
CA LEU A 369 2.74 28.10 16.28
C LEU A 369 3.90 28.40 17.26
N ASP A 370 4.99 27.68 17.12
CA ASP A 370 6.25 27.98 17.77
C ASP A 370 6.89 29.15 17.01
N LEU A 371 6.81 30.35 17.59
CA LEU A 371 7.26 31.60 16.96
C LEU A 371 8.77 31.64 16.75
N GLU A 372 9.57 31.10 17.66
CA GLU A 372 11.02 31.03 17.51
C GLU A 372 11.39 30.11 16.33
N ARG A 373 10.79 28.95 16.31
CA ARG A 373 10.96 27.97 15.23
C ARG A 373 10.43 28.49 13.89
N ALA A 374 9.31 29.22 13.89
CA ALA A 374 8.76 29.86 12.72
C ALA A 374 9.66 30.95 12.19
N GLN A 375 10.22 31.83 13.07
CA GLN A 375 11.18 32.88 12.71
C GLN A 375 12.43 32.29 12.08
N ALA A 376 12.95 31.17 12.60
CA ALA A 376 14.13 30.50 12.06
C ALA A 376 13.85 29.83 10.69
N ALA A 377 12.57 29.59 10.34
CA ALA A 377 12.14 29.06 9.05
C ALA A 377 11.92 30.16 7.99
N VAL A 378 11.75 31.41 8.39
CA VAL A 378 11.54 32.56 7.47
C VAL A 378 12.64 32.60 6.42
N GLY A 379 12.28 32.74 5.15
CA GLY A 379 13.22 32.80 4.04
C GLY A 379 12.57 32.36 2.72
N ARG A 380 13.37 32.36 1.66
CA ARG A 380 12.95 31.93 0.32
C ARG A 380 13.63 30.59 -0.01
N TYR A 381 12.87 29.69 -0.56
CA TYR A 381 13.31 28.32 -0.89
C TYR A 381 13.02 28.02 -2.36
N ARG A 382 14.05 27.72 -3.14
CA ARG A 382 13.92 27.45 -4.58
C ARG A 382 13.74 25.96 -4.82
N LEU A 383 12.52 25.56 -5.27
CA LEU A 383 12.16 24.19 -5.56
C LEU A 383 12.45 23.82 -7.02
N ARG A 384 12.35 24.81 -7.93
CA ARG A 384 12.68 24.71 -9.36
C ARG A 384 13.18 26.05 -9.85
N GLU A 385 13.75 26.10 -11.05
CA GLU A 385 14.33 27.32 -11.66
C GLU A 385 13.40 28.54 -11.55
N ASN A 386 12.10 28.34 -11.82
CA ASN A 386 11.11 29.41 -11.82
C ASN A 386 10.01 29.23 -10.75
N PHE A 387 10.30 28.47 -9.68
CA PHE A 387 9.33 28.22 -8.63
C PHE A 387 9.96 28.23 -7.25
N GLU A 388 9.57 29.20 -6.46
CA GLU A 388 10.03 29.41 -5.09
C GLU A 388 8.83 29.46 -4.13
N ILE A 389 9.06 29.09 -2.89
CA ILE A 389 8.15 29.34 -1.78
C ILE A 389 8.87 30.21 -0.76
N ALA A 390 8.26 31.34 -0.41
CA ALA A 390 8.69 32.17 0.69
C ALA A 390 7.91 31.80 1.96
N LEU A 391 8.60 31.70 3.09
CA LEU A 391 8.02 31.66 4.43
C LEU A 391 8.19 33.03 5.07
N LEU A 392 7.10 33.61 5.54
CA LEU A 392 7.01 34.96 6.05
C LEU A 392 6.30 34.95 7.40
N LEU A 393 6.88 35.55 8.43
CA LEU A 393 6.20 35.71 9.72
C LEU A 393 5.67 37.15 9.82
N ASP A 394 4.36 37.27 10.11
CA ASP A 394 3.66 38.53 10.29
C ASP A 394 2.87 38.48 11.61
N GLY A 395 3.34 39.18 12.61
CA GLY A 395 2.87 39.02 13.98
C GLY A 395 3.08 37.59 14.48
N GLU A 396 1.98 36.92 14.86
CA GLU A 396 1.95 35.53 15.33
C GLU A 396 1.53 34.54 14.25
N THR A 397 1.47 34.94 12.98
CA THR A 397 1.05 34.09 11.89
C THR A 397 2.17 33.86 10.89
N LEU A 398 2.49 32.59 10.64
CA LEU A 398 3.39 32.20 9.57
C LEU A 398 2.58 32.09 8.25
N TYR A 399 3.10 32.69 7.19
CA TYR A 399 2.53 32.64 5.86
C TYR A 399 3.47 31.91 4.88
N GLY A 400 2.88 31.14 3.99
CA GLY A 400 3.52 30.65 2.77
C GLY A 400 3.14 31.54 1.59
N GLN A 401 4.07 31.75 0.66
CA GLN A 401 3.81 32.44 -0.60
C GLN A 401 4.58 31.74 -1.72
N ALA A 402 3.88 31.10 -2.64
CA ALA A 402 4.49 30.53 -3.84
C ALA A 402 4.62 31.58 -4.94
N THR A 403 5.55 31.38 -5.87
CA THR A 403 5.77 32.27 -7.03
C THR A 403 4.46 32.53 -7.77
N GLY A 404 4.12 33.81 -7.95
CA GLY A 404 2.91 34.22 -8.66
C GLY A 404 1.60 34.05 -7.88
N GLN A 405 1.65 33.66 -6.61
CA GLN A 405 0.45 33.44 -5.78
C GLN A 405 0.39 34.43 -4.61
N GLY A 406 -0.82 34.58 -4.06
CA GLY A 406 -1.05 35.32 -2.82
C GLY A 406 -0.48 34.57 -1.61
N ARG A 407 -0.39 35.29 -0.47
CA ARG A 407 -0.01 34.68 0.80
C ARG A 407 -1.14 33.78 1.31
N PHE A 408 -0.79 32.67 1.93
CA PHE A 408 -1.72 31.78 2.63
C PHE A 408 -1.21 31.48 4.05
N PRO A 409 -2.10 31.47 5.05
CA PRO A 409 -1.70 31.18 6.42
C PRO A 409 -1.34 29.72 6.59
N LEU A 410 -0.33 29.47 7.41
CA LEU A 410 0.16 28.15 7.77
C LEU A 410 -0.12 27.85 9.23
N LYS A 411 -0.59 26.64 9.50
CA LYS A 411 -0.68 26.03 10.82
C LYS A 411 0.55 25.17 11.07
N GLN A 412 0.80 24.79 12.32
CA GLN A 412 1.88 23.88 12.70
C GLN A 412 1.30 22.60 13.30
N ASP A 413 1.94 21.46 13.02
CA ASP A 413 1.65 20.22 13.72
C ASP A 413 2.76 19.86 14.73
N SER A 414 2.46 18.85 15.58
CA SER A 414 3.36 18.38 16.64
C SER A 414 4.68 17.81 16.13
N ARG A 415 4.79 17.46 14.85
CA ARG A 415 6.03 17.02 14.18
C ARG A 415 6.90 18.20 13.76
N GLY A 416 6.37 19.42 13.91
CA GLY A 416 7.02 20.67 13.49
C GLY A 416 6.91 20.94 12.00
N ASP A 417 6.02 20.27 11.31
CA ASP A 417 5.67 20.54 9.93
C ASP A 417 4.65 21.69 9.86
N TYR A 418 4.75 22.52 8.83
CA TYR A 418 3.78 23.58 8.56
C TYR A 418 2.80 23.13 7.49
N TYR A 419 1.51 23.46 7.62
CA TYR A 419 0.50 22.99 6.70
C TYR A 419 -0.62 24.00 6.49
N THR A 420 -1.35 23.86 5.38
CA THR A 420 -2.64 24.49 5.16
C THR A 420 -3.65 23.49 4.61
N GLU A 421 -4.86 23.57 5.12
CA GLU A 421 -5.98 22.71 4.68
C GLU A 421 -6.59 23.18 3.36
N VAL A 422 -6.40 24.46 3.01
CA VAL A 422 -7.02 25.08 1.82
C VAL A 422 -6.55 24.41 0.53
N THR A 423 -5.25 24.22 0.40
CA THR A 423 -4.61 23.59 -0.78
C THR A 423 -3.98 22.25 -0.47
N GLU A 424 -4.23 21.70 0.73
CA GLU A 424 -3.69 20.41 1.19
C GLU A 424 -2.19 20.29 0.95
N LEU A 425 -1.43 21.30 1.36
CA LEU A 425 0.03 21.24 1.31
C LEU A 425 0.62 21.09 2.70
N LEU A 426 1.75 20.42 2.75
CA LEU A 426 2.57 20.30 3.93
C LEU A 426 4.00 20.73 3.58
N LEU A 427 4.57 21.57 4.44
CA LEU A 427 5.92 22.12 4.32
C LEU A 427 6.75 21.64 5.50
N ARG A 428 7.79 20.88 5.22
CA ARG A 428 8.79 20.47 6.20
C ARG A 428 10.07 21.27 5.99
N VAL A 429 10.53 21.93 7.04
CA VAL A 429 11.79 22.71 7.02
C VAL A 429 12.91 21.84 7.57
N VAL A 430 13.90 21.53 6.75
CA VAL A 430 15.18 20.95 7.18
C VAL A 430 16.02 22.06 7.79
N ARG A 431 16.70 21.77 8.91
CA ARG A 431 17.43 22.77 9.70
C ARG A 431 18.88 22.35 9.88
N ASP A 432 19.76 23.34 10.05
CA ASP A 432 21.13 23.11 10.49
C ASP A 432 21.20 22.96 12.03
N ASP A 433 22.41 22.76 12.53
CA ASP A 433 22.68 22.60 13.96
C ASP A 433 22.33 23.86 14.78
N ALA A 434 22.26 25.05 14.15
CA ALA A 434 21.83 26.31 14.78
C ALA A 434 20.28 26.48 14.70
N GLY A 435 19.54 25.49 14.17
CA GLY A 435 18.10 25.56 14.05
C GLY A 435 17.57 26.35 12.86
N LYS A 436 18.43 26.95 12.04
CA LYS A 436 18.03 27.74 10.87
C LYS A 436 17.59 26.84 9.73
N GLY A 437 16.48 27.20 9.05
CA GLY A 437 16.00 26.51 7.88
C GLY A 437 16.99 26.56 6.71
N THR A 438 17.38 25.41 6.17
CA THR A 438 18.34 25.30 5.05
C THR A 438 17.68 24.73 3.79
N GLU A 439 16.66 23.88 3.94
CA GLU A 439 15.90 23.27 2.86
C GLU A 439 14.41 23.23 3.22
N LEU A 440 13.55 23.36 2.22
CA LEU A 440 12.11 23.18 2.33
C LEU A 440 11.68 21.95 1.53
N ILE A 441 10.92 21.07 2.14
CA ILE A 441 10.28 19.94 1.48
C ILE A 441 8.79 20.24 1.39
N LEU A 442 8.29 20.39 0.17
CA LEU A 442 6.86 20.50 -0.14
C LEU A 442 6.30 19.12 -0.41
N LEU A 443 5.24 18.74 0.31
CA LEU A 443 4.42 17.56 0.04
C LEU A 443 3.04 18.06 -0.38
N GLN A 444 2.66 17.76 -1.62
CA GLN A 444 1.37 18.16 -2.19
C GLN A 444 0.96 17.21 -3.31
N GLY A 445 -0.31 16.79 -3.34
CA GLY A 445 -0.86 15.94 -4.40
C GLY A 445 -0.10 14.61 -4.59
N GLY A 446 0.45 14.05 -3.52
CA GLY A 446 1.29 12.84 -3.57
C GLY A 446 2.73 13.08 -4.05
N GLY A 447 3.07 14.30 -4.48
CA GLY A 447 4.43 14.69 -4.88
C GLY A 447 5.28 15.17 -3.72
N VAL A 448 6.60 14.94 -3.81
CA VAL A 448 7.60 15.42 -2.87
C VAL A 448 8.59 16.29 -3.64
N PHE A 449 8.65 17.58 -3.31
CA PHE A 449 9.53 18.55 -3.97
C PHE A 449 10.47 19.15 -2.93
N ARG A 450 11.75 19.26 -3.26
CA ARG A 450 12.77 19.78 -2.38
C ARG A 450 13.34 21.08 -2.92
N GLY A 451 13.52 22.07 -2.05
CA GLY A 451 14.08 23.37 -2.42
C GLY A 451 15.08 23.86 -1.40
N LYS A 452 16.27 24.25 -1.86
CA LYS A 452 17.28 24.87 -1.00
C LYS A 452 16.90 26.32 -0.68
N ARG A 453 17.26 26.75 0.53
CA ARG A 453 17.15 28.16 0.90
C ARG A 453 18.05 29.01 0.00
N VAL A 454 17.52 30.12 -0.50
CA VAL A 454 18.24 31.07 -1.37
C VAL A 454 18.39 32.47 -0.69
N GLU A 455 17.55 32.78 0.30
CA GLU A 455 17.61 33.99 1.13
C GLU A 455 17.18 33.69 2.57
#